data_3469dc21b0a1a9989db4270a72009267
#
_entry.id   3469dc21b0a1a9989db4270a72009267
#
_cell.length_a   1.000
_cell.length_b   1.000
_cell.length_c   1.000
_cell.angle_alpha   90.00
_cell.angle_beta   90.00
_cell.angle_gamma   90.00
#
_symmetry.space_group_name_H-M   'P 1'
#
loop_
_entity.id
_entity.type
_entity.pdbx_description
1 polymer ?
#
loop_
_entity_poly.entity_id
_entity_poly.type
_entity_poly.pdbx_seq_one_letter_code
_entity_poly.pdbx_strand_id
1 'polypeptide(L)'
;MGLLTARPSSTSFVVEDPYFIDAIEAPDWQRQFGNNHPLNLEIGFGMGDFLIAMAKREPNSNFVGIDFSQDGIQKLLARIHSSQLENIRVVFGDAREKLSYLFHADELNSIYINLPDPWPKKRHLKRRLIQPELVKQITQKLAPQGKVYLATDSQTYANEILEYFNNESLLQNINGIFYERRHLPKSKYEKSFIYAGEKINYLEYYKLVSNEEQPKKEETSTFQEPANSEYLTQKFKTLEANAKDACDLKQVADQLAEAGEDDWARRVYKKAEEKVEDCLDLNWLAYSIAFTLNDKNW
;
A
#
# COMPACT_ATOMS: atom_id res chain seq x y z
N MET A 1 -11.54 48.77 -7.52
CA MET A 1 -10.45 48.32 -6.68
C MET A 1 -11.10 47.43 -5.57
N GLY A 2 -11.24 46.14 -5.83
CA GLY A 2 -11.82 45.19 -4.91
C GLY A 2 -10.72 44.49 -4.12
N LEU A 3 -10.68 44.71 -2.83
CA LEU A 3 -9.80 44.04 -1.90
C LEU A 3 -10.15 42.54 -1.88
N LEU A 4 -9.25 41.72 -2.39
CA LEU A 4 -9.23 40.28 -2.15
C LEU A 4 -9.01 40.05 -0.64
N THR A 5 -10.06 39.70 0.08
CA THR A 5 -9.94 39.24 1.44
C THR A 5 -9.22 37.91 1.43
N ALA A 6 -7.99 37.91 1.89
CA ALA A 6 -7.22 36.70 2.16
C ALA A 6 -8.04 35.79 3.08
N ARG A 7 -8.18 34.50 2.71
CA ARG A 7 -8.72 33.47 3.62
C ARG A 7 -7.86 33.48 4.89
N PRO A 8 -8.45 33.32 6.09
CA PRO A 8 -7.67 33.23 7.31
C PRO A 8 -6.75 32.00 7.18
N SER A 9 -5.46 32.24 7.41
CA SER A 9 -4.43 31.23 7.52
C SER A 9 -4.87 30.12 8.48
N SER A 10 -4.68 28.86 8.05
CA SER A 10 -4.81 27.68 8.88
C SER A 10 -4.23 27.95 10.26
N THR A 11 -5.03 27.75 11.30
CA THR A 11 -4.57 27.75 12.70
C THR A 11 -3.40 26.78 12.79
N SER A 12 -2.21 27.30 13.03
CA SER A 12 -1.01 26.49 13.22
C SER A 12 -1.18 25.68 14.51
N PHE A 13 -1.46 24.39 14.36
CA PHE A 13 -1.39 23.45 15.45
C PHE A 13 0.04 22.95 15.55
N VAL A 14 0.77 23.41 16.55
CA VAL A 14 2.15 23.03 16.81
C VAL A 14 2.22 22.32 18.16
N VAL A 15 2.92 21.19 18.20
CA VAL A 15 3.17 20.43 19.43
C VAL A 15 4.69 20.31 19.60
N GLU A 16 5.21 20.68 20.75
CA GLU A 16 6.61 20.46 21.10
C GLU A 16 6.83 19.00 21.52
N ASP A 17 7.03 18.13 20.55
CA ASP A 17 7.22 16.69 20.75
C ASP A 17 8.19 16.15 19.69
N PRO A 18 9.21 15.33 20.05
CA PRO A 18 10.21 14.82 19.10
C PRO A 18 9.63 13.91 18.00
N TYR A 19 8.43 13.38 18.21
CA TYR A 19 7.74 12.55 17.23
C TYR A 19 6.80 13.35 16.32
N PHE A 20 6.54 14.64 16.63
CA PHE A 20 5.72 15.52 15.82
C PHE A 20 6.57 16.26 14.80
N ILE A 21 6.17 16.19 13.54
CA ILE A 21 6.84 16.86 12.43
C ILE A 21 5.97 18.00 11.92
N ASP A 22 6.44 19.24 12.13
CA ASP A 22 5.88 20.44 11.55
C ASP A 22 6.81 20.92 10.43
N ALA A 23 6.56 20.44 9.20
CA ALA A 23 7.39 20.76 8.04
C ALA A 23 6.56 21.36 6.92
N ILE A 24 7.16 22.31 6.21
CA ILE A 24 6.61 22.99 5.02
C ILE A 24 7.25 22.51 3.72
N GLU A 25 8.28 21.66 3.83
CA GLU A 25 9.00 21.00 2.74
C GLU A 25 9.37 19.57 3.17
N ALA A 26 9.84 18.75 2.23
CA ALA A 26 10.22 17.38 2.52
C ALA A 26 11.35 17.32 3.55
N PRO A 27 11.11 16.74 4.74
CA PRO A 27 12.17 16.53 5.71
C PRO A 27 13.09 15.41 5.24
N ASP A 28 14.32 15.44 5.71
CA ASP A 28 15.21 14.28 5.61
C ASP A 28 14.73 13.20 6.57
N TRP A 29 13.96 12.24 6.05
CA TRP A 29 13.37 11.16 6.86
C TRP A 29 14.43 10.25 7.48
N GLN A 30 15.57 10.02 6.82
CA GLN A 30 16.66 9.24 7.40
C GLN A 30 17.21 9.92 8.67
N ARG A 31 17.37 11.23 8.62
CA ARG A 31 17.78 12.02 9.78
C ARG A 31 16.70 12.05 10.86
N GLN A 32 15.41 12.16 10.48
CA GLN A 32 14.30 12.18 11.43
C GLN A 32 14.17 10.86 12.22
N PHE A 33 14.44 9.74 11.58
CA PHE A 33 14.38 8.42 12.22
C PHE A 33 15.74 7.91 12.72
N GLY A 34 16.85 8.51 12.30
CA GLY A 34 18.20 8.04 12.62
C GLY A 34 18.59 6.74 11.90
N ASN A 35 17.87 6.36 10.85
CA ASN A 35 18.10 5.13 10.09
C ASN A 35 17.53 5.26 8.66
N ASN A 36 17.80 4.26 7.80
CA ASN A 36 17.33 4.19 6.41
C ASN A 36 16.34 3.04 6.17
N HIS A 37 15.56 2.67 7.17
CA HIS A 37 14.53 1.65 7.02
C HIS A 37 13.43 2.10 6.04
N PRO A 38 12.70 1.14 5.41
CA PRO A 38 11.60 1.44 4.51
C PRO A 38 10.58 2.38 5.14
N LEU A 39 10.18 3.41 4.41
CA LEU A 39 9.25 4.44 4.87
C LEU A 39 7.83 4.10 4.45
N ASN A 40 6.91 4.10 5.41
CA ASN A 40 5.50 3.79 5.22
C ASN A 40 4.62 4.94 5.72
N LEU A 41 3.46 5.12 5.11
CA LEU A 41 2.53 6.20 5.42
C LEU A 41 1.16 5.65 5.77
N GLU A 42 0.56 6.09 6.89
CA GLU A 42 -0.89 5.99 7.11
C GLU A 42 -1.55 7.35 6.97
N ILE A 43 -2.56 7.42 6.10
CA ILE A 43 -3.40 8.61 5.90
C ILE A 43 -4.70 8.44 6.68
N GLY A 44 -4.99 9.37 7.59
CA GLY A 44 -6.18 9.32 8.43
C GLY A 44 -6.07 8.28 9.55
N PHE A 45 -5.02 8.34 10.35
CA PHE A 45 -4.74 7.34 11.39
C PHE A 45 -5.73 7.37 12.59
N GLY A 46 -6.56 8.40 12.71
CA GLY A 46 -7.55 8.55 13.79
C GLY A 46 -6.94 8.48 15.18
N MET A 47 -7.18 7.40 15.93
CA MET A 47 -6.59 7.16 17.25
C MET A 47 -5.23 6.42 17.20
N GLY A 48 -4.70 6.13 16.00
CA GLY A 48 -3.41 5.51 15.79
C GLY A 48 -3.32 4.02 16.13
N ASP A 49 -4.45 3.31 16.23
CA ASP A 49 -4.44 1.88 16.60
C ASP A 49 -3.72 1.02 15.57
N PHE A 50 -3.96 1.27 14.30
CA PHE A 50 -3.32 0.55 13.21
C PHE A 50 -1.83 0.91 13.14
N LEU A 51 -1.48 2.20 13.17
CA LEU A 51 -0.10 2.68 13.09
C LEU A 51 0.77 2.13 14.21
N ILE A 52 0.30 2.16 15.46
CA ILE A 52 0.97 1.56 16.62
C ILE A 52 1.16 0.04 16.43
N ALA A 53 0.14 -0.66 15.94
CA ALA A 53 0.22 -2.10 15.71
C ALA A 53 1.23 -2.45 14.62
N MET A 54 1.28 -1.67 13.53
CA MET A 54 2.25 -1.83 12.45
C MET A 54 3.69 -1.56 12.95
N ALA A 55 3.91 -0.46 13.65
CA ALA A 55 5.24 -0.10 14.17
C ALA A 55 5.80 -1.15 15.14
N LYS A 56 4.95 -1.75 15.98
CA LYS A 56 5.34 -2.86 16.85
C LYS A 56 5.68 -4.14 16.09
N ARG A 57 4.93 -4.42 15.04
CA ARG A 57 5.08 -5.64 14.22
C ARG A 57 6.31 -5.56 13.32
N GLU A 58 6.63 -4.37 12.83
CA GLU A 58 7.69 -4.14 11.86
C GLU A 58 8.72 -3.14 12.39
N PRO A 59 9.55 -3.53 13.38
CA PRO A 59 10.49 -2.61 14.02
C PRO A 59 11.61 -2.11 13.08
N ASN A 60 11.84 -2.80 11.97
CA ASN A 60 12.78 -2.42 10.92
C ASN A 60 12.11 -1.63 9.77
N SER A 61 10.94 -1.06 10.01
CA SER A 61 10.23 -0.15 9.11
C SER A 61 9.91 1.14 9.85
N ASN A 62 9.95 2.26 9.12
CA ASN A 62 9.57 3.58 9.61
C ASN A 62 8.14 3.91 9.19
N PHE A 63 7.40 4.59 10.04
CA PHE A 63 6.00 4.93 9.82
C PHE A 63 5.75 6.42 10.02
N VAL A 64 5.07 7.05 9.07
CA VAL A 64 4.54 8.41 9.19
C VAL A 64 3.03 8.34 9.22
N GLY A 65 2.40 9.01 10.18
CA GLY A 65 0.95 9.19 10.22
C GLY A 65 0.57 10.62 9.88
N ILE A 66 -0.38 10.83 8.97
CA ILE A 66 -0.96 12.15 8.67
C ILE A 66 -2.42 12.14 9.08
N ASP A 67 -2.84 13.10 9.91
CA ASP A 67 -4.23 13.31 10.29
C ASP A 67 -4.50 14.80 10.54
N PHE A 68 -5.76 15.23 10.38
CA PHE A 68 -6.18 16.60 10.69
C PHE A 68 -6.86 16.74 12.07
N SER A 69 -6.99 15.63 12.81
CA SER A 69 -7.57 15.60 14.15
C SER A 69 -6.53 15.94 15.21
N GLN A 70 -6.61 17.13 15.81
CA GLN A 70 -5.73 17.53 16.91
C GLN A 70 -5.80 16.54 18.09
N ASP A 71 -7.00 16.07 18.44
CA ASP A 71 -7.21 15.06 19.48
C ASP A 71 -6.56 13.72 19.12
N GLY A 72 -6.66 13.30 17.86
CA GLY A 72 -5.98 12.11 17.34
C GLY A 72 -4.45 12.21 17.44
N ILE A 73 -3.88 13.35 17.06
CA ILE A 73 -2.45 13.65 17.18
C ILE A 73 -1.97 13.50 18.63
N GLN A 74 -2.63 14.19 19.57
CA GLN A 74 -2.24 14.15 20.99
C GLN A 74 -2.32 12.74 21.57
N LYS A 75 -3.38 11.99 21.26
CA LYS A 75 -3.55 10.61 21.70
C LYS A 75 -2.50 9.68 21.13
N LEU A 76 -2.17 9.84 19.84
CA LEU A 76 -1.13 9.03 19.20
C LEU A 76 0.24 9.32 19.82
N LEU A 77 0.61 10.59 20.02
CA LEU A 77 1.88 10.97 20.66
C LEU A 77 2.00 10.36 22.06
N ALA A 78 0.97 10.48 22.91
CA ALA A 78 0.95 9.85 24.23
C ALA A 78 1.15 8.33 24.17
N ARG A 79 0.59 7.66 23.15
CA ARG A 79 0.74 6.21 22.94
C ARG A 79 2.12 5.82 22.43
N ILE A 80 2.74 6.64 21.58
CA ILE A 80 4.12 6.45 21.13
C ILE A 80 5.05 6.45 22.33
N HIS A 81 4.96 7.47 23.19
CA HIS A 81 5.75 7.56 24.41
C HIS A 81 5.52 6.37 25.36
N SER A 82 4.25 6.04 25.66
CA SER A 82 3.92 4.93 26.56
C SER A 82 4.34 3.55 26.01
N SER A 83 4.45 3.41 24.70
CA SER A 83 4.90 2.18 24.04
C SER A 83 6.38 2.17 23.71
N GLN A 84 7.11 3.26 23.99
CA GLN A 84 8.54 3.44 23.70
C GLN A 84 8.88 3.13 22.21
N LEU A 85 8.04 3.59 21.29
CA LEU A 85 8.23 3.39 19.85
C LEU A 85 9.04 4.55 19.26
N GLU A 86 10.11 4.23 18.58
CA GLU A 86 10.97 5.24 17.94
C GLU A 86 10.76 5.34 16.43
N ASN A 87 10.06 4.36 15.85
CA ASN A 87 9.83 4.24 14.41
C ASN A 87 8.50 4.84 13.93
N ILE A 88 7.95 5.83 14.64
CA ILE A 88 6.76 6.59 14.21
C ILE A 88 7.06 8.08 14.21
N ARG A 89 6.54 8.79 13.20
CA ARG A 89 6.44 10.27 13.18
C ARG A 89 5.02 10.67 12.82
N VAL A 90 4.60 11.82 13.35
CA VAL A 90 3.21 12.28 13.27
C VAL A 90 3.17 13.66 12.62
N VAL A 91 2.30 13.84 11.65
CA VAL A 91 2.10 15.10 10.93
C VAL A 91 0.64 15.51 11.05
N PHE A 92 0.41 16.79 11.37
CA PHE A 92 -0.91 17.40 11.36
C PHE A 92 -1.21 18.04 10.01
N GLY A 93 -2.38 17.76 9.44
CA GLY A 93 -2.89 18.47 8.27
C GLY A 93 -3.69 17.59 7.30
N ASP A 94 -4.12 18.22 6.21
CA ASP A 94 -4.81 17.53 5.11
C ASP A 94 -3.80 16.74 4.28
N ALA A 95 -3.97 15.43 4.19
CA ALA A 95 -3.07 14.56 3.44
C ALA A 95 -2.98 14.93 1.95
N ARG A 96 -4.07 15.48 1.35
CA ARG A 96 -4.09 15.93 -0.04
C ARG A 96 -3.09 17.07 -0.31
N GLU A 97 -2.86 17.89 0.72
CA GLU A 97 -1.87 18.97 0.68
C GLU A 97 -0.49 18.44 1.10
N LYS A 98 -0.42 17.76 2.24
CA LYS A 98 0.82 17.31 2.87
C LYS A 98 1.61 16.33 2.01
N LEU A 99 0.94 15.40 1.34
CA LEU A 99 1.57 14.40 0.48
C LEU A 99 2.37 15.03 -0.67
N SER A 100 1.92 16.18 -1.17
CA SER A 100 2.56 16.86 -2.31
C SER A 100 4.01 17.26 -2.03
N TYR A 101 4.34 17.67 -0.80
CA TYR A 101 5.63 18.25 -0.46
C TYR A 101 6.40 17.53 0.66
N LEU A 102 5.77 16.66 1.46
CA LEU A 102 6.48 15.97 2.56
C LEU A 102 7.33 14.78 2.11
N PHE A 103 7.08 14.27 0.92
CA PHE A 103 7.78 13.09 0.41
C PHE A 103 8.35 13.37 -0.97
N HIS A 104 9.51 12.79 -1.24
CA HIS A 104 10.08 12.77 -2.59
C HIS A 104 9.33 11.75 -3.48
N ALA A 105 9.59 11.80 -4.77
CA ALA A 105 9.11 10.75 -5.68
C ALA A 105 9.76 9.40 -5.28
N ASP A 106 9.00 8.31 -5.40
CA ASP A 106 9.48 6.95 -5.17
C ASP A 106 10.03 6.66 -3.76
N GLU A 107 9.59 7.43 -2.76
CA GLU A 107 10.12 7.34 -1.39
C GLU A 107 9.32 6.40 -0.48
N LEU A 108 8.01 6.26 -0.72
CA LEU A 108 7.13 5.49 0.16
C LEU A 108 7.06 4.01 -0.25
N ASN A 109 7.39 3.12 0.68
CA ASN A 109 7.30 1.68 0.47
C ASN A 109 5.85 1.18 0.55
N SER A 110 5.06 1.70 1.47
CA SER A 110 3.63 1.38 1.56
C SER A 110 2.80 2.56 2.02
N ILE A 111 1.56 2.64 1.51
CA ILE A 111 0.57 3.64 1.92
C ILE A 111 -0.69 2.93 2.39
N TYR A 112 -1.19 3.30 3.56
CA TYR A 112 -2.39 2.74 4.18
C TYR A 112 -3.47 3.81 4.31
N ILE A 113 -4.70 3.50 3.88
CA ILE A 113 -5.87 4.36 4.04
C ILE A 113 -7.02 3.50 4.58
N ASN A 114 -7.28 3.60 5.88
CA ASN A 114 -8.24 2.77 6.57
C ASN A 114 -9.52 3.54 6.90
N LEU A 115 -10.64 3.14 6.31
CA LEU A 115 -11.99 3.66 6.58
C LEU A 115 -12.10 5.19 6.46
N PRO A 116 -11.70 5.79 5.34
CA PRO A 116 -11.90 7.21 5.09
C PRO A 116 -13.41 7.52 5.01
N ASP A 117 -13.81 8.71 5.43
CA ASP A 117 -15.20 9.16 5.43
C ASP A 117 -15.88 8.93 4.07
N PRO A 118 -16.96 8.13 3.99
CA PRO A 118 -17.56 7.75 2.70
C PRO A 118 -18.47 8.82 2.10
N TRP A 119 -18.87 9.86 2.86
CA TRP A 119 -19.71 10.97 2.41
C TRP A 119 -20.84 10.53 1.46
N PRO A 120 -21.89 9.80 1.92
CA PRO A 120 -22.84 9.11 1.05
C PRO A 120 -23.76 10.05 0.24
N LYS A 121 -23.94 11.31 0.67
CA LYS A 121 -24.80 12.28 -0.02
C LYS A 121 -24.10 12.83 -1.27
N LYS A 122 -24.77 12.82 -2.43
CA LYS A 122 -24.22 13.31 -3.71
C LYS A 122 -23.53 14.67 -3.63
N ARG A 123 -24.12 15.64 -2.91
CA ARG A 123 -23.54 16.99 -2.72
C ARG A 123 -22.22 17.00 -1.92
N HIS A 124 -21.88 15.88 -1.25
CA HIS A 124 -20.70 15.76 -0.39
C HIS A 124 -19.58 14.88 -1.02
N LEU A 125 -19.79 14.27 -2.17
CA LEU A 125 -18.80 13.38 -2.82
C LEU A 125 -17.44 14.07 -3.00
N LYS A 126 -17.42 15.38 -3.28
CA LYS A 126 -16.20 16.19 -3.37
C LYS A 126 -15.38 16.28 -2.07
N ARG A 127 -15.95 15.85 -0.94
CA ARG A 127 -15.27 15.83 0.36
C ARG A 127 -14.51 14.51 0.59
N ARG A 128 -14.81 13.49 -0.21
CA ARG A 128 -14.09 12.21 -0.13
C ARG A 128 -12.60 12.44 -0.24
N LEU A 129 -11.84 11.77 0.62
CA LEU A 129 -10.39 11.88 0.64
C LEU A 129 -9.79 11.42 -0.68
N ILE A 130 -10.20 10.24 -1.14
CA ILE A 130 -9.66 9.63 -2.36
C ILE A 130 -10.38 10.25 -3.56
N GLN A 131 -9.65 11.03 -4.31
CA GLN A 131 -10.00 11.66 -5.57
C GLN A 131 -8.87 11.40 -6.58
N PRO A 132 -9.09 11.53 -7.89
CA PRO A 132 -8.05 11.26 -8.90
C PRO A 132 -6.72 12.00 -8.64
N GLU A 133 -6.77 13.24 -8.13
CA GLU A 133 -5.59 14.02 -7.83
C GLU A 133 -4.75 13.40 -6.71
N LEU A 134 -5.41 12.87 -5.65
CA LEU A 134 -4.69 12.18 -4.58
C LEU A 134 -4.09 10.87 -5.08
N VAL A 135 -4.80 10.11 -5.94
CA VAL A 135 -4.29 8.86 -6.51
C VAL A 135 -3.03 9.11 -7.33
N LYS A 136 -2.98 10.18 -8.13
CA LYS A 136 -1.76 10.61 -8.84
C LYS A 136 -0.61 10.92 -7.89
N GLN A 137 -0.86 11.65 -6.81
CA GLN A 137 0.16 11.94 -5.79
C GLN A 137 0.66 10.65 -5.14
N ILE A 138 -0.24 9.74 -4.75
CA ILE A 138 0.10 8.43 -4.21
C ILE A 138 1.02 7.68 -5.18
N THR A 139 0.65 7.61 -6.46
CA THR A 139 1.43 6.94 -7.50
C THR A 139 2.83 7.53 -7.64
N GLN A 140 2.96 8.87 -7.59
CA GLN A 140 4.25 9.54 -7.68
C GLN A 140 5.16 9.29 -6.47
N LYS A 141 4.57 9.23 -5.25
CA LYS A 141 5.34 9.08 -4.00
C LYS A 141 5.66 7.63 -3.66
N LEU A 142 4.88 6.69 -4.18
CA LEU A 142 5.08 5.27 -3.97
C LEU A 142 6.33 4.79 -4.70
N ALA A 143 7.20 4.06 -4.01
CA ALA A 143 8.39 3.44 -4.61
C ALA A 143 7.99 2.36 -5.64
N PRO A 144 8.85 2.04 -6.62
CA PRO A 144 8.63 0.88 -7.48
C PRO A 144 8.39 -0.38 -6.64
N GLN A 145 7.38 -1.19 -6.99
CA GLN A 145 6.88 -2.33 -6.22
C GLN A 145 6.28 -1.98 -4.84
N GLY A 146 6.25 -0.72 -4.47
CA GLY A 146 5.57 -0.25 -3.27
C GLY A 146 4.06 -0.51 -3.36
N LYS A 147 3.39 -0.59 -2.21
CA LYS A 147 1.99 -1.05 -2.10
C LYS A 147 1.06 -0.01 -1.53
N VAL A 148 -0.18 -0.02 -1.98
CA VAL A 148 -1.28 0.75 -1.38
C VAL A 148 -2.33 -0.20 -0.84
N TYR A 149 -2.70 0.01 0.42
CA TYR A 149 -3.70 -0.77 1.13
C TYR A 149 -4.87 0.12 1.52
N LEU A 150 -6.05 -0.25 1.07
CA LEU A 150 -7.27 0.51 1.24
C LEU A 150 -8.33 -0.33 1.94
N ALA A 151 -9.10 0.30 2.82
CA ALA A 151 -10.27 -0.31 3.43
C ALA A 151 -11.42 0.71 3.50
N THR A 152 -12.65 0.32 3.16
CA THR A 152 -13.85 1.14 3.32
C THR A 152 -15.08 0.28 3.62
N ASP A 153 -15.97 0.79 4.49
CA ASP A 153 -17.27 0.21 4.80
C ASP A 153 -18.32 0.47 3.71
N SER A 154 -18.03 1.36 2.75
CA SER A 154 -18.95 1.77 1.70
C SER A 154 -18.63 1.07 0.37
N GLN A 155 -19.54 0.21 -0.10
CA GLN A 155 -19.42 -0.44 -1.41
C GLN A 155 -19.37 0.56 -2.56
N THR A 156 -20.16 1.64 -2.50
CA THR A 156 -20.16 2.67 -3.56
C THR A 156 -18.83 3.41 -3.61
N TYR A 157 -18.22 3.66 -2.45
CA TYR A 157 -16.92 4.29 -2.39
C TYR A 157 -15.81 3.33 -2.82
N ALA A 158 -15.90 2.05 -2.47
CA ALA A 158 -14.97 1.03 -2.96
C ALA A 158 -14.94 0.96 -4.50
N ASN A 159 -16.10 1.04 -5.15
CA ASN A 159 -16.19 1.04 -6.61
C ASN A 159 -15.55 2.29 -7.23
N GLU A 160 -15.75 3.48 -6.64
CA GLU A 160 -15.07 4.71 -7.10
C GLU A 160 -13.56 4.64 -6.90
N ILE A 161 -13.11 4.12 -5.76
CA ILE A 161 -11.68 3.90 -5.49
C ILE A 161 -11.09 2.98 -6.55
N LEU A 162 -11.76 1.85 -6.82
CA LEU A 162 -11.33 0.89 -7.85
C LEU A 162 -11.20 1.57 -9.22
N GLU A 163 -12.18 2.39 -9.61
CA GLU A 163 -12.14 3.14 -10.87
C GLU A 163 -10.96 4.12 -10.92
N TYR A 164 -10.77 4.93 -9.87
CA TYR A 164 -9.71 5.95 -9.85
C TYR A 164 -8.31 5.34 -9.88
N PHE A 165 -8.08 4.27 -9.12
CA PHE A 165 -6.80 3.59 -9.09
C PHE A 165 -6.51 2.81 -10.37
N ASN A 166 -7.52 2.18 -10.99
CA ASN A 166 -7.35 1.47 -12.27
C ASN A 166 -7.09 2.40 -13.44
N ASN A 167 -7.40 3.71 -13.32
CA ASN A 167 -7.06 4.72 -14.32
C ASN A 167 -5.58 5.17 -14.25
N GLU A 168 -4.83 4.78 -13.22
CA GLU A 168 -3.40 5.04 -13.12
C GLU A 168 -2.60 3.89 -13.72
N SER A 169 -1.96 4.13 -14.87
CA SER A 169 -1.26 3.09 -15.64
C SER A 169 -0.08 2.43 -14.91
N LEU A 170 0.48 3.11 -13.89
CA LEU A 170 1.58 2.60 -13.08
C LEU A 170 1.10 1.81 -11.85
N LEU A 171 -0.20 1.69 -11.61
CA LEU A 171 -0.76 0.94 -10.50
C LEU A 171 -1.46 -0.32 -10.99
N GLN A 172 -1.15 -1.44 -10.39
CA GLN A 172 -1.82 -2.70 -10.68
C GLN A 172 -2.61 -3.18 -9.46
N ASN A 173 -3.89 -3.48 -9.67
CA ASN A 173 -4.75 -4.08 -8.65
C ASN A 173 -4.35 -5.54 -8.44
N ILE A 174 -4.34 -5.99 -7.17
CA ILE A 174 -3.89 -7.36 -6.84
C ILE A 174 -5.08 -8.34 -6.89
N ASN A 175 -6.23 -7.98 -6.28
CA ASN A 175 -7.34 -8.92 -6.04
C ASN A 175 -8.73 -8.35 -6.30
N GLY A 176 -8.87 -7.22 -7.03
CA GLY A 176 -10.15 -6.51 -7.13
C GLY A 176 -10.58 -5.94 -5.77
N ILE A 177 -11.89 -5.98 -5.50
CA ILE A 177 -12.44 -5.70 -4.16
C ILE A 177 -12.64 -7.02 -3.45
N PHE A 178 -12.08 -7.17 -2.25
CA PHE A 178 -12.22 -8.37 -1.42
C PHE A 178 -12.70 -8.02 -0.01
N TYR A 179 -13.16 -9.01 0.76
CA TYR A 179 -13.89 -8.75 2.00
C TYR A 179 -13.18 -9.27 3.26
N GLU A 180 -12.03 -9.89 3.11
CA GLU A 180 -11.24 -10.37 4.23
C GLU A 180 -9.74 -10.09 4.01
N ARG A 181 -9.12 -9.40 4.97
CA ARG A 181 -7.69 -9.08 4.99
C ARG A 181 -7.09 -9.59 6.29
N ARG A 182 -6.25 -10.63 6.22
CA ARG A 182 -5.65 -11.29 7.38
C ARG A 182 -4.23 -10.81 7.66
N HIS A 183 -3.50 -10.40 6.65
CA HIS A 183 -2.06 -10.10 6.73
C HIS A 183 -1.73 -8.74 7.34
N LEU A 184 -2.71 -7.88 7.62
CA LEU A 184 -2.50 -6.61 8.30
C LEU A 184 -3.31 -6.51 9.60
N PRO A 185 -2.84 -5.75 10.59
CA PRO A 185 -3.64 -5.43 11.77
C PRO A 185 -4.95 -4.74 11.37
N LYS A 186 -5.95 -4.90 12.20
CA LYS A 186 -7.23 -4.21 12.03
C LYS A 186 -7.27 -2.97 12.92
N SER A 187 -7.71 -1.83 12.37
CA SER A 187 -7.98 -0.62 13.15
C SER A 187 -9.11 -0.86 14.16
N LYS A 188 -9.27 0.04 15.13
CA LYS A 188 -10.36 -0.03 16.09
C LYS A 188 -11.74 0.01 15.41
N TYR A 189 -11.90 0.91 14.45
CA TYR A 189 -13.15 1.05 13.70
C TYR A 189 -13.43 -0.19 12.85
N GLU A 190 -12.43 -0.73 12.17
CA GLU A 190 -12.53 -1.96 11.40
C GLU A 190 -13.02 -3.13 12.26
N LYS A 191 -12.45 -3.31 13.45
CA LYS A 191 -12.92 -4.31 14.41
C LYS A 191 -14.36 -4.10 14.84
N SER A 192 -14.76 -2.83 15.07
CA SER A 192 -16.14 -2.47 15.47
C SER A 192 -17.14 -2.80 14.36
N PHE A 193 -16.84 -2.47 13.12
CA PHE A 193 -17.70 -2.79 11.96
C PHE A 193 -17.84 -4.31 11.77
N ILE A 194 -16.73 -5.04 11.82
CA ILE A 194 -16.75 -6.51 11.71
C ILE A 194 -17.57 -7.15 12.84
N TYR A 195 -17.40 -6.66 14.07
CA TYR A 195 -18.19 -7.14 15.22
C TYR A 195 -19.70 -6.86 15.04
N ALA A 196 -20.05 -5.74 14.40
CA ALA A 196 -21.44 -5.40 14.05
C ALA A 196 -21.99 -6.21 12.86
N GLY A 197 -21.20 -7.10 12.25
CA GLY A 197 -21.59 -7.88 11.07
C GLY A 197 -21.52 -7.11 9.75
N GLU A 198 -20.92 -5.93 9.76
CA GLU A 198 -20.73 -5.10 8.56
C GLU A 198 -19.57 -5.64 7.71
N LYS A 199 -19.71 -5.52 6.40
CA LYS A 199 -18.67 -5.89 5.46
C LYS A 199 -17.71 -4.73 5.25
N ILE A 200 -16.42 -5.03 5.29
CA ILE A 200 -15.37 -4.11 4.88
C ILE A 200 -14.90 -4.49 3.48
N ASN A 201 -14.80 -3.49 2.61
CA ASN A 201 -14.25 -3.64 1.27
C ASN A 201 -12.76 -3.29 1.34
N TYR A 202 -11.91 -4.21 0.92
CA TYR A 202 -10.47 -4.02 0.83
C TYR A 202 -10.04 -3.94 -0.63
N LEU A 203 -9.05 -3.10 -0.90
CA LEU A 203 -8.38 -3.02 -2.19
C LEU A 203 -6.88 -2.92 -1.94
N GLU A 204 -6.10 -3.58 -2.77
CA GLU A 204 -4.65 -3.57 -2.70
C GLU A 204 -4.07 -3.33 -4.09
N TYR A 205 -3.08 -2.45 -4.16
CA TYR A 205 -2.37 -2.10 -5.39
C TYR A 205 -0.88 -2.15 -5.15
N TYR A 206 -0.13 -2.42 -6.20
CA TYR A 206 1.30 -2.18 -6.22
C TYR A 206 1.70 -1.31 -7.40
N LYS A 207 2.82 -0.58 -7.26
CA LYS A 207 3.37 0.23 -8.33
C LYS A 207 4.25 -0.60 -9.23
N LEU A 208 3.96 -0.54 -10.54
CA LEU A 208 4.78 -1.15 -11.57
C LEU A 208 6.16 -0.47 -11.63
N VAL A 209 7.19 -1.22 -12.01
CA VAL A 209 8.50 -0.65 -12.33
C VAL A 209 8.39 0.02 -13.69
N SER A 210 8.62 1.34 -13.77
CA SER A 210 8.67 2.03 -15.05
C SER A 210 9.90 1.57 -15.83
N ASN A 211 9.72 1.08 -17.04
CA ASN A 211 10.82 0.65 -17.93
C ASN A 211 11.68 1.82 -18.45
N GLU A 212 11.55 3.03 -17.91
CA GLU A 212 12.26 4.20 -18.39
C GLU A 212 13.71 4.35 -17.89
N GLU A 213 14.20 3.46 -17.02
CA GLU A 213 15.61 3.41 -16.62
C GLU A 213 16.43 2.33 -17.35
N GLN A 214 16.03 1.95 -18.54
CA GLN A 214 17.01 1.32 -19.44
C GLN A 214 17.86 2.43 -20.06
N PRO A 215 19.20 2.43 -19.87
CA PRO A 215 20.07 3.36 -20.58
C PRO A 215 19.80 3.19 -22.08
N LYS A 216 19.60 4.32 -22.80
CA LYS A 216 19.48 4.33 -24.26
C LYS A 216 20.59 3.49 -24.81
N LYS A 217 20.27 2.31 -25.36
CA LYS A 217 21.22 1.52 -26.12
C LYS A 217 21.63 2.37 -27.31
N GLU A 218 22.84 2.83 -27.31
CA GLU A 218 23.53 3.24 -28.53
C GLU A 218 23.44 2.09 -29.51
N GLU A 219 22.93 2.37 -30.70
CA GLU A 219 22.96 1.44 -31.83
C GLU A 219 24.43 1.19 -32.21
N THR A 220 24.99 0.09 -31.72
CA THR A 220 26.18 -0.49 -32.32
C THR A 220 26.16 -2.00 -32.17
N SER A 221 26.05 -2.65 -33.34
CA SER A 221 26.52 -3.99 -33.74
C SER A 221 26.11 -5.19 -32.90
N THR A 222 25.32 -6.04 -33.56
CA THR A 222 25.36 -7.51 -33.54
C THR A 222 26.25 -8.14 -32.47
N PHE A 223 25.66 -8.47 -31.31
CA PHE A 223 26.09 -9.57 -30.48
C PHE A 223 24.89 -10.41 -30.10
N GLN A 224 24.93 -11.70 -30.45
CA GLN A 224 23.94 -12.71 -30.05
C GLN A 224 23.96 -12.87 -28.55
N GLU A 225 22.78 -12.73 -27.91
CA GLU A 225 22.57 -13.07 -26.51
C GLU A 225 22.67 -14.58 -26.32
N PRO A 226 23.53 -15.07 -25.40
CA PRO A 226 23.42 -16.45 -24.95
C PRO A 226 22.41 -16.56 -23.80
N ALA A 227 21.36 -17.32 -24.05
CA ALA A 227 20.59 -18.11 -23.09
C ALA A 227 20.28 -17.51 -21.72
N ASN A 228 19.33 -16.59 -21.69
CA ASN A 228 18.64 -16.11 -20.46
C ASN A 228 17.83 -17.24 -19.75
N SER A 229 17.65 -18.39 -20.41
CA SER A 229 16.87 -19.54 -19.94
C SER A 229 17.48 -20.26 -18.72
N GLU A 230 18.80 -20.45 -18.67
CA GLU A 230 19.44 -21.16 -17.55
C GLU A 230 19.42 -20.35 -16.25
N TYR A 231 19.67 -19.04 -16.32
CA TYR A 231 19.60 -18.16 -15.16
C TYR A 231 18.20 -18.08 -14.56
N LEU A 232 17.17 -17.90 -15.40
CA LEU A 232 15.77 -17.89 -14.97
C LEU A 232 15.37 -19.24 -14.37
N THR A 233 15.75 -20.33 -15.00
CA THR A 233 15.51 -21.68 -14.49
C THR A 233 16.15 -21.89 -13.11
N GLN A 234 17.38 -21.46 -12.90
CA GLN A 234 18.07 -21.59 -11.61
C GLN A 234 17.43 -20.69 -10.54
N LYS A 235 17.04 -19.46 -10.91
CA LYS A 235 16.34 -18.52 -10.02
C LYS A 235 15.03 -19.14 -9.51
N PHE A 236 14.17 -19.63 -10.39
CA PHE A 236 12.87 -20.21 -10.00
C PHE A 236 13.01 -21.51 -9.23
N LYS A 237 13.97 -22.37 -9.54
CA LYS A 237 14.28 -23.55 -8.72
C LYS A 237 14.66 -23.17 -7.29
N THR A 238 15.44 -22.10 -7.12
CA THR A 238 15.83 -21.61 -5.78
C THR A 238 14.63 -21.03 -5.03
N LEU A 239 13.77 -20.26 -5.69
CA LEU A 239 12.55 -19.71 -5.07
C LEU A 239 11.59 -20.84 -4.65
N GLU A 240 11.36 -21.84 -5.51
CA GLU A 240 10.51 -22.98 -5.21
C GLU A 240 11.07 -23.82 -4.04
N ALA A 241 12.40 -24.03 -3.98
CA ALA A 241 13.04 -24.77 -2.90
C ALA A 241 12.98 -24.05 -1.54
N ASN A 242 12.94 -22.70 -1.54
CA ASN A 242 12.87 -21.89 -0.35
C ASN A 242 11.44 -21.61 0.13
N ALA A 243 10.42 -21.97 -0.63
CA ALA A 243 9.01 -21.75 -0.32
C ALA A 243 8.59 -22.60 0.89
N LYS A 244 8.09 -21.95 1.94
CA LYS A 244 7.76 -22.58 3.21
C LYS A 244 6.30 -23.05 3.30
N ASP A 245 5.39 -22.28 2.69
CA ASP A 245 3.93 -22.48 2.77
C ASP A 245 3.26 -22.38 1.39
N ALA A 246 1.94 -22.52 1.38
CA ALA A 246 1.13 -22.42 0.16
C ALA A 246 1.19 -21.03 -0.49
N CYS A 247 1.34 -19.96 0.32
CA CYS A 247 1.41 -18.58 -0.15
C CYS A 247 2.73 -18.33 -0.90
N ASP A 248 3.86 -18.79 -0.36
CA ASP A 248 5.17 -18.71 -1.00
C ASP A 248 5.16 -19.45 -2.35
N LEU A 249 4.63 -20.69 -2.37
CA LEU A 249 4.54 -21.50 -3.60
C LEU A 249 3.65 -20.83 -4.64
N LYS A 250 2.52 -20.25 -4.24
CA LYS A 250 1.65 -19.52 -5.15
C LYS A 250 2.38 -18.33 -5.78
N GLN A 251 3.13 -17.55 -4.99
CA GLN A 251 3.91 -16.43 -5.53
C GLN A 251 4.94 -16.88 -6.58
N VAL A 252 5.59 -18.02 -6.34
CA VAL A 252 6.53 -18.60 -7.32
C VAL A 252 5.79 -19.02 -8.59
N ALA A 253 4.61 -19.62 -8.45
CA ALA A 253 3.80 -20.05 -9.59
C ALA A 253 3.27 -18.88 -10.41
N ASP A 254 2.81 -17.79 -9.76
CA ASP A 254 2.39 -16.56 -10.43
C ASP A 254 3.54 -15.97 -11.28
N GLN A 255 4.75 -15.87 -10.72
CA GLN A 255 5.93 -15.37 -11.43
C GLN A 255 6.37 -16.28 -12.59
N LEU A 256 6.23 -17.61 -12.44
CA LEU A 256 6.51 -18.56 -13.51
C LEU A 256 5.53 -18.40 -14.68
N ALA A 257 4.25 -18.21 -14.39
CA ALA A 257 3.25 -17.99 -15.43
C ALA A 257 3.45 -16.64 -16.13
N GLU A 258 3.79 -15.57 -15.40
CA GLU A 258 4.18 -14.27 -15.98
C GLU A 258 5.43 -14.37 -16.88
N ALA A 259 6.33 -15.29 -16.57
CA ALA A 259 7.51 -15.58 -17.39
C ALA A 259 7.21 -16.50 -18.59
N GLY A 260 5.94 -16.95 -18.76
CA GLY A 260 5.52 -17.87 -19.82
C GLY A 260 5.87 -19.34 -19.56
N GLU A 261 6.25 -19.69 -18.34
CA GLU A 261 6.58 -21.06 -17.91
C GLU A 261 5.34 -21.79 -17.38
N ASP A 262 4.25 -21.80 -18.14
CA ASP A 262 2.92 -22.25 -17.74
C ASP A 262 2.90 -23.68 -17.17
N ASP A 263 3.60 -24.62 -17.79
CA ASP A 263 3.66 -26.01 -17.32
C ASP A 263 4.38 -26.14 -15.97
N TRP A 264 5.37 -25.29 -15.71
CA TRP A 264 6.06 -25.26 -14.43
C TRP A 264 5.18 -24.57 -13.38
N ALA A 265 4.56 -23.46 -13.73
CA ALA A 265 3.60 -22.76 -12.87
C ALA A 265 2.49 -23.71 -12.40
N ARG A 266 1.87 -24.50 -13.29
CA ARG A 266 0.87 -25.51 -12.94
C ARG A 266 1.38 -26.54 -11.91
N ARG A 267 2.61 -27.03 -12.07
CA ARG A 267 3.20 -27.97 -11.09
C ARG A 267 3.41 -27.33 -9.72
N VAL A 268 3.80 -26.04 -9.67
CA VAL A 268 4.01 -25.33 -8.42
C VAL A 268 2.68 -24.96 -7.76
N TYR A 269 1.67 -24.57 -8.53
CA TYR A 269 0.30 -24.39 -8.00
C TYR A 269 -0.25 -25.67 -7.37
N LYS A 270 -0.02 -26.82 -7.99
CA LYS A 270 -0.44 -28.11 -7.44
C LYS A 270 0.26 -28.43 -6.12
N LYS A 271 1.53 -28.08 -5.97
CA LYS A 271 2.24 -28.17 -4.68
C LYS A 271 1.70 -27.19 -3.64
N ALA A 272 1.25 -26.01 -4.06
CA ALA A 272 0.60 -25.05 -3.18
C ALA A 272 -0.75 -25.61 -2.68
N GLU A 273 -1.54 -26.21 -3.56
CA GLU A 273 -2.82 -26.86 -3.23
C GLU A 273 -2.66 -27.95 -2.15
N GLU A 274 -1.60 -28.76 -2.24
CA GLU A 274 -1.28 -29.81 -1.26
C GLU A 274 -0.92 -29.25 0.14
N LYS A 275 -0.53 -27.98 0.24
CA LYS A 275 -0.16 -27.30 1.49
C LYS A 275 -1.24 -26.38 2.04
N VAL A 276 -2.37 -26.27 1.39
CA VAL A 276 -3.49 -25.44 1.85
C VAL A 276 -4.19 -26.12 3.03
N GLU A 277 -4.37 -25.37 4.12
CA GLU A 277 -4.98 -25.87 5.36
C GLU A 277 -6.47 -25.48 5.49
N ASP A 278 -6.98 -24.53 4.70
CA ASP A 278 -8.39 -24.10 4.78
C ASP A 278 -9.05 -23.83 3.41
N CYS A 279 -10.41 -23.80 3.40
CA CYS A 279 -11.20 -23.61 2.19
C CYS A 279 -11.05 -22.23 1.53
N LEU A 280 -10.61 -21.20 2.27
CA LEU A 280 -10.44 -19.84 1.76
C LEU A 280 -9.16 -19.72 0.95
N ASP A 281 -8.10 -20.37 1.41
CA ASP A 281 -6.83 -20.45 0.70
C ASP A 281 -6.97 -21.25 -0.60
N LEU A 282 -7.80 -22.31 -0.62
CA LEU A 282 -8.15 -23.04 -1.85
C LEU A 282 -8.87 -22.17 -2.87
N ASN A 283 -9.86 -21.39 -2.45
CA ASN A 283 -10.58 -20.49 -3.36
C ASN A 283 -9.66 -19.40 -3.94
N TRP A 284 -8.77 -18.87 -3.12
CA TRP A 284 -7.78 -17.88 -3.55
C TRP A 284 -6.77 -18.47 -4.53
N LEU A 285 -6.32 -19.68 -4.30
CA LEU A 285 -5.44 -20.41 -5.20
C LEU A 285 -6.12 -20.71 -6.55
N ALA A 286 -7.36 -21.21 -6.51
CA ALA A 286 -8.16 -21.49 -7.71
C ALA A 286 -8.41 -20.22 -8.55
N TYR A 287 -8.69 -19.09 -7.90
CA TYR A 287 -8.85 -17.80 -8.59
C TYR A 287 -7.56 -17.36 -9.28
N SER A 288 -6.41 -17.48 -8.60
CA SER A 288 -5.10 -17.16 -9.19
C SER A 288 -4.79 -18.00 -10.41
N ILE A 289 -5.02 -19.30 -10.34
CA ILE A 289 -4.80 -20.24 -11.45
C ILE A 289 -5.70 -19.88 -12.65
N ALA A 290 -6.99 -19.67 -12.41
CA ALA A 290 -7.94 -19.29 -13.45
C ALA A 290 -7.59 -17.97 -14.14
N PHE A 291 -7.06 -17.01 -13.39
CA PHE A 291 -6.69 -15.69 -13.90
C PHE A 291 -5.32 -15.72 -14.61
N THR A 292 -4.30 -16.30 -13.97
CA THR A 292 -2.90 -16.22 -14.45
C THR A 292 -2.63 -17.17 -15.61
N LEU A 293 -3.22 -18.37 -15.57
CA LEU A 293 -3.09 -19.38 -16.63
C LEU A 293 -4.26 -19.42 -17.61
N ASN A 294 -5.26 -18.53 -17.43
CA ASN A 294 -6.52 -18.53 -18.19
C ASN A 294 -7.20 -19.91 -18.21
N ASP A 295 -7.02 -20.69 -17.14
CA ASP A 295 -7.53 -22.05 -16.99
C ASP A 295 -8.74 -22.08 -16.06
N LYS A 296 -9.93 -22.23 -16.66
CA LYS A 296 -11.22 -22.29 -15.94
C LYS A 296 -11.60 -23.68 -15.45
N ASN A 297 -10.79 -24.69 -15.76
CA ASN A 297 -11.10 -26.09 -15.51
C ASN A 297 -10.15 -26.75 -14.46
N TRP A 298 -9.41 -25.95 -13.71
CA TRP A 298 -8.55 -26.44 -12.62
C TRP A 298 -9.32 -27.00 -11.46
#